data_531fe782a3f40d70756f7f261207c1e3
#
_entry.id   531fe782a3f40d70756f7f261207c1e3
#
_cell.length_a   1.000
_cell.length_b   1.000
_cell.length_c   1.000
_cell.angle_alpha   90.00
_cell.angle_beta   90.00
_cell.angle_gamma   90.00
#
_symmetry.space_group_name_H-M   'P 1'
#
loop_
_entity.id
_entity.type
_entity.pdbx_description
1 polymer ?
#
loop_
_entity_poly.entity_id
_entity_poly.type
_entity_poly.pdbx_seq_one_letter_code
_entity_poly.pdbx_strand_id
1 'polypeptide(L)'
;VVGYAGLLVAADEGYITNVAVFPEYRRQGIAGQLLQVFCNFAAGQHLAFLTLEVRPSNAAAIALYTAFGFTERGRRRNYYDLPKEDALILTRDFGEEEQA
;
A
#
# COMPACT_ATOMS: atom_id res chain seq x y z
N VAL A 1 -17.78 -5.61 9.19
CA VAL A 1 -16.53 -5.24 8.51
C VAL A 1 -16.10 -3.86 8.95
N VAL A 2 -14.91 -3.74 9.51
CA VAL A 2 -14.38 -2.46 9.98
C VAL A 2 -13.53 -1.78 8.93
N GLY A 3 -13.08 -2.51 7.94
CA GLY A 3 -12.29 -2.01 6.81
C GLY A 3 -12.08 -3.12 5.80
N TYR A 4 -11.42 -2.79 4.69
CA TYR A 4 -11.11 -3.79 3.68
C TYR A 4 -9.88 -3.39 2.89
N ALA A 5 -9.26 -4.38 2.27
CA ALA A 5 -8.14 -4.18 1.38
C ALA A 5 -8.06 -5.35 0.42
N GLY A 6 -7.45 -5.14 -0.73
CA GLY A 6 -7.24 -6.16 -1.73
C GLY A 6 -5.76 -6.32 -2.05
N LEU A 7 -5.39 -7.51 -2.44
CA LEU A 7 -4.03 -7.81 -2.90
C LEU A 7 -4.13 -8.65 -4.17
N LEU A 8 -3.51 -8.16 -5.24
CA LEU A 8 -3.36 -8.88 -6.48
C LEU A 8 -1.91 -9.32 -6.62
N VAL A 9 -1.70 -10.56 -7.00
CA VAL A 9 -0.35 -11.08 -7.20
C VAL A 9 -0.24 -11.63 -8.62
N ALA A 10 0.79 -11.18 -9.33
CA ALA A 10 1.10 -11.66 -10.66
C ALA A 10 2.61 -11.98 -10.68
N ALA A 11 2.96 -13.24 -10.94
CA ALA A 11 4.33 -13.72 -10.80
C ALA A 11 4.84 -13.41 -9.39
N ASP A 12 5.90 -12.59 -9.25
CA ASP A 12 6.45 -12.22 -7.95
C ASP A 12 6.14 -10.76 -7.59
N GLU A 13 5.13 -10.16 -8.23
CA GLU A 13 4.76 -8.76 -8.00
C GLU A 13 3.44 -8.69 -7.28
N GLY A 14 3.41 -7.94 -6.17
CA GLY A 14 2.20 -7.73 -5.40
C GLY A 14 1.66 -6.32 -5.58
N TYR A 15 0.36 -6.18 -5.73
CA TYR A 15 -0.32 -4.91 -5.97
C TYR A 15 -1.44 -4.76 -4.94
N ILE A 16 -1.32 -3.75 -4.07
CA ILE A 16 -2.33 -3.49 -3.05
C ILE A 16 -3.39 -2.56 -3.61
N THR A 17 -4.66 -2.98 -3.48
CA THR A 17 -5.80 -2.21 -3.97
C THR A 17 -6.73 -1.89 -2.81
N ASN A 18 -7.38 -0.73 -2.86
CA ASN A 18 -8.54 -0.40 -2.03
C ASN A 18 -8.35 -0.59 -0.52
N VAL A 19 -7.27 -0.02 0.04
CA VAL A 19 -7.15 -0.02 1.50
C VAL A 19 -8.12 1.02 2.06
N ALA A 20 -9.11 0.59 2.81
CA ALA A 20 -10.12 1.46 3.39
C ALA A 20 -10.51 1.00 4.78
N VAL A 21 -10.75 1.96 5.67
CA VAL A 21 -11.26 1.71 7.02
C VAL A 21 -12.46 2.63 7.21
N PHE A 22 -13.59 2.08 7.68
CA PHE A 22 -14.77 2.89 7.91
C PHE A 22 -14.49 3.95 8.97
N PRO A 23 -15.10 5.16 8.86
CA PRO A 23 -14.76 6.28 9.74
C PRO A 23 -14.83 5.97 11.23
N GLU A 24 -15.80 5.21 11.69
CA GLU A 24 -15.96 4.88 13.10
C GLU A 24 -14.87 3.97 13.66
N TYR A 25 -14.05 3.39 12.78
CA TYR A 25 -12.97 2.48 13.18
C TYR A 25 -11.58 3.03 12.88
N ARG A 26 -11.51 4.27 12.42
CA ARG A 26 -10.21 4.90 12.17
C ARG A 26 -9.48 5.15 13.48
N ARG A 27 -8.14 5.20 13.41
CA ARG A 27 -7.26 5.40 14.56
C ARG A 27 -7.21 4.21 15.52
N GLN A 28 -7.68 3.06 15.09
CA GLN A 28 -7.57 1.82 15.86
C GLN A 28 -6.45 0.91 15.33
N GLY A 29 -5.61 1.42 14.44
CA GLY A 29 -4.51 0.65 13.90
C GLY A 29 -4.90 -0.41 12.89
N ILE A 30 -6.14 -0.38 12.39
CA ILE A 30 -6.65 -1.42 11.50
C ILE A 30 -5.93 -1.42 10.16
N ALA A 31 -5.70 -0.23 9.58
CA ALA A 31 -4.97 -0.14 8.31
C ALA A 31 -3.55 -0.68 8.46
N GLY A 32 -2.89 -0.36 9.58
CA GLY A 32 -1.56 -0.90 9.87
C GLY A 32 -1.56 -2.40 10.01
N GLN A 33 -2.59 -2.97 10.64
CA GLN A 33 -2.72 -4.42 10.77
C GLN A 33 -2.89 -5.08 9.40
N LEU A 34 -3.69 -4.50 8.51
CA LEU A 34 -3.86 -5.01 7.16
C LEU A 34 -2.55 -4.95 6.37
N LEU A 35 -1.83 -3.84 6.46
CA LEU A 35 -0.53 -3.73 5.82
C LEU A 35 0.47 -4.74 6.36
N GLN A 36 0.46 -4.99 7.66
CA GLN A 36 1.36 -5.96 8.26
C GLN A 36 1.08 -7.36 7.71
N VAL A 37 -0.19 -7.72 7.57
CA VAL A 37 -0.58 -9.00 6.97
C VAL A 37 -0.04 -9.11 5.55
N PHE A 38 -0.22 -8.06 4.73
CA PHE A 38 0.26 -8.08 3.35
C PHE A 38 1.78 -8.16 3.28
N CYS A 39 2.49 -7.43 4.13
CA CYS A 39 3.95 -7.47 4.17
C CYS A 39 4.45 -8.86 4.59
N ASN A 40 3.82 -9.45 5.59
CA ASN A 40 4.18 -10.81 6.03
C ASN A 40 3.94 -11.83 4.91
N PHE A 41 2.82 -11.68 4.19
CA PHE A 41 2.51 -12.55 3.06
C PHE A 41 3.57 -12.40 1.96
N ALA A 42 3.91 -11.16 1.62
CA ALA A 42 4.90 -10.88 0.57
C ALA A 42 6.26 -11.49 0.91
N ALA A 43 6.71 -11.32 2.16
CA ALA A 43 7.97 -11.89 2.59
C ALA A 43 7.93 -13.43 2.57
N GLY A 44 6.82 -14.01 3.05
CA GLY A 44 6.67 -15.47 3.08
C GLY A 44 6.57 -16.11 1.71
N GLN A 45 6.02 -15.40 0.73
CA GLN A 45 5.88 -15.88 -0.65
C GLN A 45 7.04 -15.44 -1.55
N HIS A 46 8.04 -14.76 -1.00
CA HIS A 46 9.20 -14.29 -1.75
C HIS A 46 8.82 -13.39 -2.92
N LEU A 47 7.83 -12.51 -2.73
CA LEU A 47 7.48 -11.52 -3.73
C LEU A 47 8.63 -10.53 -3.88
N ALA A 48 8.82 -10.00 -5.09
CA ALA A 48 9.89 -9.02 -5.33
C ALA A 48 9.53 -7.68 -4.68
N PHE A 49 8.25 -7.30 -4.73
CA PHE A 49 7.81 -6.03 -4.14
C PHE A 49 6.30 -6.01 -3.93
N LEU A 50 5.85 -5.04 -3.12
CA LEU A 50 4.47 -4.62 -3.04
C LEU A 50 4.40 -3.18 -3.54
N THR A 51 3.39 -2.85 -4.34
CA THR A 51 3.19 -1.50 -4.86
C THR A 51 1.73 -1.09 -4.72
N LEU A 52 1.50 0.21 -4.67
CA LEU A 52 0.15 0.77 -4.55
C LEU A 52 0.13 2.20 -5.10
N GLU A 53 -1.09 2.70 -5.34
CA GLU A 53 -1.30 4.11 -5.70
C GLU A 53 -2.05 4.81 -4.58
N VAL A 54 -1.72 6.08 -4.35
CA VAL A 54 -2.34 6.90 -3.30
C VAL A 54 -2.43 8.35 -3.77
N ARG A 55 -3.48 9.06 -3.34
CA ARG A 55 -3.60 10.49 -3.62
C ARG A 55 -2.54 11.28 -2.88
N PRO A 56 -1.87 12.24 -3.53
CA PRO A 56 -0.91 13.10 -2.83
C PRO A 56 -1.51 13.84 -1.65
N SER A 57 -2.81 14.15 -1.72
CA SER A 57 -3.51 14.85 -0.64
C SER A 57 -3.77 13.97 0.58
N ASN A 58 -3.60 12.66 0.46
CA ASN A 58 -3.86 11.73 1.57
C ASN A 58 -2.61 11.57 2.44
N ALA A 59 -2.29 12.62 3.20
CA ALA A 59 -1.08 12.66 4.02
C ALA A 59 -1.05 11.54 5.06
N ALA A 60 -2.18 11.21 5.64
CA ALA A 60 -2.25 10.16 6.65
C ALA A 60 -1.88 8.79 6.08
N ALA A 61 -2.39 8.47 4.88
CA ALA A 61 -2.07 7.22 4.22
C ALA A 61 -0.60 7.17 3.82
N ILE A 62 -0.08 8.28 3.29
CA ILE A 62 1.33 8.35 2.89
C ILE A 62 2.24 8.12 4.10
N ALA A 63 1.91 8.74 5.24
CA ALA A 63 2.68 8.56 6.47
C ALA A 63 2.66 7.10 6.92
N LEU A 64 1.49 6.46 6.84
CA LEU A 64 1.35 5.04 7.21
C LEU A 64 2.19 4.14 6.31
N TYR A 65 2.08 4.31 5.00
CA TYR A 65 2.85 3.48 4.06
C TYR A 65 4.34 3.71 4.23
N THR A 66 4.76 4.96 4.42
CA THR A 66 6.17 5.28 4.65
C THR A 66 6.70 4.60 5.91
N ALA A 67 5.89 4.56 6.97
CA ALA A 67 6.25 3.88 8.20
C ALA A 67 6.46 2.37 7.97
N PHE A 68 5.79 1.80 6.98
CA PHE A 68 5.94 0.38 6.62
C PHE A 68 7.03 0.15 5.56
N GLY A 69 7.82 1.16 5.24
CA GLY A 69 8.95 0.99 4.34
C GLY A 69 8.66 1.23 2.87
N PHE A 70 7.49 1.75 2.55
CA PHE A 70 7.16 2.11 1.17
C PHE A 70 7.82 3.43 0.81
N THR A 71 8.31 3.54 -0.43
CA THR A 71 8.92 4.76 -0.95
C THR A 71 8.28 5.14 -2.27
N GLU A 72 8.31 6.44 -2.57
CA GLU A 72 7.76 6.92 -3.84
C GLU A 72 8.66 6.47 -5.00
N ARG A 73 8.07 5.81 -5.98
CA ARG A 73 8.79 5.29 -7.15
C ARG A 73 8.28 5.88 -8.46
N GLY A 74 7.19 6.64 -8.43
CA GLY A 74 6.65 7.23 -9.63
C GLY A 74 5.35 7.94 -9.36
N ARG A 75 4.72 8.38 -10.43
CA ARG A 75 3.49 9.14 -10.36
C ARG A 75 2.66 8.89 -11.61
N ARG A 76 1.35 8.65 -11.46
CA ARG A 76 0.42 8.57 -12.57
C ARG A 76 -0.36 9.87 -12.66
N ARG A 77 -0.26 10.57 -13.77
CA ARG A 77 -0.93 11.86 -13.95
C ARG A 77 -2.42 11.67 -14.13
N ASN A 78 -3.20 12.55 -13.47
CA ASN A 78 -4.66 12.59 -13.60
C ASN A 78 -5.31 11.23 -13.39
N TYR A 79 -4.81 10.45 -12.45
CA TYR A 79 -5.30 9.10 -12.18
C TYR A 79 -6.68 9.11 -11.52
N TYR A 80 -6.90 10.04 -10.60
CA TYR A 80 -8.19 10.17 -9.90
C TYR A 80 -9.01 11.26 -10.55
N ASP A 81 -10.34 11.08 -10.60
CA ASP A 81 -11.22 12.02 -11.28
C ASP A 81 -11.89 13.05 -10.36
N LEU A 82 -12.29 12.65 -9.16
CA LEU A 82 -13.08 13.52 -8.26
C LEU A 82 -12.52 13.48 -6.85
N PRO A 83 -11.76 14.49 -6.41
CA PRO A 83 -11.21 15.55 -7.24
C PRO A 83 -10.10 15.02 -8.15
N LYS A 84 -9.78 15.79 -9.18
CA LYS A 84 -8.74 15.39 -10.12
C LYS A 84 -7.37 15.51 -9.44
N GLU A 85 -6.67 14.41 -9.37
CA GLU A 85 -5.35 14.35 -8.77
C GLU A 85 -4.51 13.29 -9.47
N ASP A 86 -3.20 13.49 -9.40
CA ASP A 86 -2.27 12.42 -9.77
C ASP A 86 -2.31 11.32 -8.72
N ALA A 87 -1.75 10.18 -9.05
CA ALA A 87 -1.49 9.13 -8.06
C ALA A 87 0.00 9.05 -7.81
N LEU A 88 0.40 8.98 -6.55
CA LEU A 88 1.76 8.60 -6.19
C LEU A 88 1.84 7.08 -6.21
N ILE A 89 2.92 6.57 -6.78
CA ILE A 89 3.20 5.14 -6.76
C ILE A 89 4.20 4.88 -5.65
N LEU A 90 3.77 4.15 -4.63
CA LEU A 90 4.61 3.79 -3.50
C LEU A 90 4.91 2.30 -3.56
N THR A 91 6.17 1.95 -3.32
CA THR A 91 6.64 0.57 -3.46
C THR A 91 7.55 0.21 -2.31
N ARG A 92 7.41 -1.00 -1.81
CA ARG A 92 8.36 -1.61 -0.88
C ARG A 92 8.92 -2.86 -1.52
N ASP A 93 10.26 -2.92 -1.62
CA ASP A 93 10.96 -4.09 -2.14
C ASP A 93 11.11 -5.14 -1.04
N PHE A 94 11.04 -6.41 -1.43
CA PHE A 94 11.25 -7.53 -0.52
C PHE A 94 12.43 -8.37 -0.96
N GLY A 95 12.48 -8.83 -2.11
CA GLY A 95 13.55 -9.56 -2.77
C GLY A 95 14.82 -9.80 -1.94
N GLU A 96 15.96 -9.48 -2.51
CA GLU A 96 17.27 -9.76 -1.91
C GLU A 96 17.50 -9.02 -0.60
N GLU A 97 16.89 -7.85 -0.42
CA GLU A 97 17.07 -7.08 0.80
C GLU A 97 16.62 -7.84 2.03
N GLU A 98 15.55 -8.61 1.89
CA GLU A 98 15.00 -9.39 3.00
C GLU A 98 15.82 -10.62 3.28
N GLN A 99 16.69 -11.01 2.36
CA GLN A 99 17.54 -12.18 2.49
C GLN A 99 18.93 -11.83 3.02
N ALA A 100 19.25 -10.57 3.01
CA ALA A 100 20.58 -10.09 3.47
C ALA A 100 20.64 -9.99 5.03
#